data_98e9a10c62b48c7d7261d29c069ae450
#
_entry.id   98e9a10c62b48c7d7261d29c069ae450
#
_cell.length_a   1.000
_cell.length_b   1.000
_cell.length_c   1.000
_cell.angle_alpha   90.00
_cell.angle_beta   90.00
_cell.angle_gamma   90.00
#
_symmetry.space_group_name_H-M   'P 1'
#
loop_
_entity.id
_entity.type
_entity.pdbx_description
1 polymer ?
#
loop_
_entity_poly.entity_id
_entity_poly.type
_entity_poly.pdbx_seq_one_letter_code
_entity_poly.pdbx_strand_id
1 'polypeptide(L)'
;MGIDPGTNFMGYAILRTTGKNCKPELVVSGVVDMKKMTDPYLKLQRVFQRTLQVIDSYHPDELAIESQFYGKNIQSMLKLGRAQGVAIVAALQRNIPIFEYAPKKIKMSITGTGEASKEQIALLLGKFMTIPTTISTLDETDAIAIAYCHHLQGNLPTTGNSKCKDWGDFIKQNPDKVL
;
A
#
# COMPACT_ATOMS: atom_id res chain seq x y z
N MET A 1 -5.04 5.59 -0.70
CA MET A 1 -3.73 5.96 -0.12
C MET A 1 -2.80 4.77 -0.15
N GLY A 2 -1.49 4.96 -0.45
CA GLY A 2 -0.45 3.94 -0.32
C GLY A 2 0.57 4.34 0.72
N ILE A 3 1.00 3.41 1.57
CA ILE A 3 2.07 3.62 2.55
C ILE A 3 3.12 2.52 2.41
N ASP A 4 4.39 2.94 2.31
CA ASP A 4 5.56 2.07 2.48
C ASP A 4 6.15 2.33 3.87
N PRO A 5 5.86 1.50 4.88
CA PRO A 5 6.31 1.72 6.24
C PRO A 5 7.76 1.31 6.41
N GLY A 6 8.61 2.26 6.77
CA GLY A 6 10.01 2.02 7.05
C GLY A 6 10.44 2.50 8.43
N THR A 7 11.61 2.04 8.89
CA THR A 7 12.17 2.42 10.19
C THR A 7 12.96 3.73 10.17
N ASN A 8 13.47 4.10 9.01
CA ASN A 8 14.22 5.36 8.80
C ASN A 8 13.49 6.29 7.85
N PHE A 9 12.73 5.73 6.92
CA PHE A 9 11.93 6.46 5.96
C PHE A 9 10.55 5.82 5.90
N MET A 10 9.51 6.61 5.77
CA MET A 10 8.16 6.16 5.47
C MET A 10 7.67 6.90 4.23
N GLY A 11 7.45 6.17 3.15
CA GLY A 11 6.82 6.69 1.95
C GLY A 11 5.30 6.76 2.11
N TYR A 12 4.67 7.77 1.52
CA TYR A 12 3.21 7.85 1.38
C TYR A 12 2.81 8.45 0.04
N ALA A 13 1.67 8.03 -0.48
CA ALA A 13 1.10 8.56 -1.71
C ALA A 13 -0.43 8.54 -1.68
N ILE A 14 -1.05 9.57 -2.27
CA ILE A 14 -2.50 9.61 -2.50
C ILE A 14 -2.73 9.58 -4.01
N LEU A 15 -3.48 8.59 -4.47
CA LEU A 15 -4.00 8.53 -5.83
C LEU A 15 -5.49 8.83 -5.83
N ARG A 16 -5.93 9.66 -6.77
CA ARG A 16 -7.35 9.91 -7.06
C ARG A 16 -7.75 9.12 -8.30
N THR A 17 -8.89 8.44 -8.20
CA THR A 17 -9.48 7.70 -9.32
C THR A 17 -10.90 8.20 -9.56
N THR A 18 -11.24 8.57 -10.78
CA THR A 18 -12.55 9.14 -11.13
C THR A 18 -13.50 8.13 -11.75
N GLY A 19 -13.09 6.86 -11.88
CA GLY A 19 -13.93 5.79 -12.44
C GLY A 19 -13.13 4.55 -12.85
N LYS A 20 -13.85 3.48 -13.18
CA LYS A 20 -13.25 2.26 -13.72
C LYS A 20 -12.56 2.58 -15.05
N ASN A 21 -11.33 2.11 -15.22
CA ASN A 21 -10.50 2.31 -16.41
C ASN A 21 -9.97 3.74 -16.64
N CYS A 22 -10.15 4.67 -15.69
CA CYS A 22 -9.51 5.97 -15.75
C CYS A 22 -8.06 5.89 -15.25
N LYS A 23 -7.17 6.66 -15.89
CA LYS A 23 -5.81 6.82 -15.36
C LYS A 23 -5.88 7.47 -13.98
N PRO A 24 -5.23 6.94 -12.95
CA PRO A 24 -5.19 7.57 -11.66
C PRO A 24 -4.34 8.84 -11.71
N GLU A 25 -4.74 9.83 -10.93
CA GLU A 25 -4.00 11.06 -10.71
C GLU A 25 -3.21 10.97 -9.41
N LEU A 26 -1.94 11.31 -9.42
CA LEU A 26 -1.15 11.46 -8.21
C LEU A 26 -1.46 12.83 -7.59
N VAL A 27 -2.19 12.81 -6.47
CA VAL A 27 -2.59 14.04 -5.74
C VAL A 27 -1.43 14.57 -4.90
N VAL A 28 -0.77 13.69 -4.17
CA VAL A 28 0.37 14.00 -3.33
C VAL A 28 1.18 12.74 -3.07
N SER A 29 2.48 12.90 -2.93
CA SER A 29 3.40 11.90 -2.40
C SER A 29 4.45 12.57 -1.53
N GLY A 30 5.16 11.79 -0.76
CA GLY A 30 6.27 12.28 0.05
C GLY A 30 6.88 11.22 0.94
N VAL A 31 7.96 11.62 1.61
CA VAL A 31 8.71 10.77 2.53
C VAL A 31 8.82 11.44 3.89
N VAL A 32 8.63 10.67 4.93
CA VAL A 32 8.96 11.06 6.30
C VAL A 32 10.36 10.59 6.59
N ASP A 33 11.31 11.51 6.68
CA ASP A 33 12.68 11.20 7.08
C ASP A 33 12.78 11.16 8.62
N MET A 34 13.13 10.00 9.13
CA MET A 34 13.33 9.71 10.55
C MET A 34 14.77 9.24 10.83
N LYS A 35 15.68 9.34 9.83
CA LYS A 35 17.04 8.81 9.92
C LYS A 35 17.85 9.43 11.07
N LYS A 36 17.63 10.72 11.33
CA LYS A 36 18.29 11.43 12.42
C LYS A 36 17.71 11.19 13.81
N MET A 37 16.55 10.56 13.89
CA MET A 37 15.90 10.23 15.16
C MET A 37 16.54 8.96 15.74
N THR A 38 17.04 9.03 16.95
CA THR A 38 17.68 7.89 17.64
C THR A 38 16.70 7.05 18.44
N ASP A 39 15.66 7.67 19.00
CA ASP A 39 14.64 6.99 19.79
C ASP A 39 13.63 6.25 18.88
N PRO A 40 13.53 4.91 19.00
CA PRO A 40 12.62 4.13 18.19
C PRO A 40 11.14 4.42 18.47
N TYR A 41 10.79 4.82 19.67
CA TYR A 41 9.40 5.12 20.03
C TYR A 41 8.95 6.47 19.46
N LEU A 42 9.84 7.46 19.43
CA LEU A 42 9.57 8.74 18.77
C LEU A 42 9.43 8.56 17.25
N LYS A 43 10.15 7.61 16.64
CA LYS A 43 9.92 7.25 15.23
C LYS A 43 8.52 6.71 15.01
N LEU A 44 8.03 5.79 15.88
CA LEU A 44 6.66 5.27 15.78
C LEU A 44 5.62 6.38 15.96
N GLN A 45 5.84 7.26 16.93
CA GLN A 45 4.98 8.44 17.11
C GLN A 45 4.95 9.31 15.85
N ARG A 46 6.08 9.51 15.19
CA ARG A 46 6.19 10.29 13.96
C ARG A 46 5.42 9.63 12.80
N VAL A 47 5.53 8.29 12.66
CA VAL A 47 4.75 7.51 11.69
C VAL A 47 3.25 7.72 11.93
N PHE A 48 2.81 7.56 13.17
CA PHE A 48 1.39 7.75 13.54
C PHE A 48 0.88 9.15 13.20
N GLN A 49 1.58 10.18 13.68
CA GLN A 49 1.19 11.56 13.47
C GLN A 49 1.13 11.94 11.99
N ARG A 50 2.15 11.50 11.22
CA ARG A 50 2.17 11.82 9.78
C ARG A 50 1.09 11.09 9.01
N THR A 51 0.83 9.82 9.34
CA THR A 51 -0.27 9.06 8.74
C THR A 51 -1.60 9.75 8.99
N LEU A 52 -1.91 10.13 10.24
CA LEU A 52 -3.13 10.89 10.57
C LEU A 52 -3.19 12.22 9.83
N GLN A 53 -2.10 12.99 9.81
CA GLN A 53 -2.05 14.27 9.12
C GLN A 53 -2.38 14.14 7.62
N VAL A 54 -1.84 13.13 6.95
CA VAL A 54 -2.13 12.88 5.53
C VAL A 54 -3.59 12.47 5.34
N ILE A 55 -4.09 11.59 6.20
CA ILE A 55 -5.48 11.15 6.17
C ILE A 55 -6.43 12.34 6.38
N ASP A 56 -6.19 13.15 7.40
CA ASP A 56 -7.03 14.30 7.75
C ASP A 56 -6.98 15.44 6.70
N SER A 57 -5.86 15.50 5.93
CA SER A 57 -5.72 16.51 4.87
C SER A 57 -6.34 16.09 3.54
N TYR A 58 -6.32 14.81 3.20
CA TYR A 58 -6.68 14.32 1.87
C TYR A 58 -7.88 13.38 1.85
N HIS A 59 -8.37 12.93 3.01
CA HIS A 59 -9.55 12.09 3.19
C HIS A 59 -9.60 10.88 2.25
N PRO A 60 -8.57 9.99 2.25
CA PRO A 60 -8.58 8.81 1.40
C PRO A 60 -9.65 7.83 1.83
N ASP A 61 -10.30 7.18 0.87
CA ASP A 61 -11.33 6.16 1.11
C ASP A 61 -10.75 4.84 1.58
N GLU A 62 -9.51 4.51 1.16
CA GLU A 62 -8.86 3.22 1.39
C GLU A 62 -7.36 3.40 1.61
N LEU A 63 -6.77 2.54 2.45
CA LEU A 63 -5.33 2.47 2.64
C LEU A 63 -4.79 1.14 2.12
N ALA A 64 -3.81 1.22 1.24
CA ALA A 64 -2.99 0.10 0.80
C ALA A 64 -1.61 0.16 1.46
N ILE A 65 -1.11 -0.98 1.90
CA ILE A 65 0.18 -1.09 2.58
C ILE A 65 0.90 -2.37 2.14
N GLU A 66 2.23 -2.34 2.11
CA GLU A 66 3.01 -3.54 1.81
C GLU A 66 2.99 -4.50 3.01
N SER A 67 2.65 -5.77 2.76
CA SER A 67 2.72 -6.80 3.79
C SER A 67 4.17 -7.18 4.08
N GLN A 68 4.49 -7.32 5.37
CA GLN A 68 5.82 -7.72 5.78
C GLN A 68 6.09 -9.18 5.39
N PHE A 69 7.25 -9.42 4.79
CA PHE A 69 7.66 -10.76 4.38
C PHE A 69 8.85 -11.24 5.22
N TYR A 70 8.95 -12.56 5.38
CA TYR A 70 10.06 -13.16 6.13
C TYR A 70 11.41 -12.80 5.50
N GLY A 71 12.17 -11.97 6.21
CA GLY A 71 13.53 -11.58 5.84
C GLY A 71 14.57 -12.30 6.71
N LYS A 72 15.81 -12.27 6.26
CA LYS A 72 16.93 -12.89 7.01
C LYS A 72 17.21 -12.20 8.37
N ASN A 73 16.80 -10.95 8.54
CA ASN A 73 17.05 -10.17 9.76
C ASN A 73 15.75 -9.97 10.55
N ILE A 74 15.55 -10.81 11.56
CA ILE A 74 14.38 -10.82 12.45
C ILE A 74 14.22 -9.47 13.17
N GLN A 75 15.30 -8.83 13.63
CA GLN A 75 15.23 -7.55 14.33
C GLN A 75 14.70 -6.42 13.43
N SER A 76 15.13 -6.41 12.18
CA SER A 76 14.61 -5.45 11.19
C SER A 76 13.13 -5.69 10.91
N MET A 77 12.72 -6.95 10.77
CA MET A 77 11.31 -7.31 10.55
C MET A 77 10.42 -6.87 11.70
N LEU A 78 10.84 -7.10 12.95
CA LEU A 78 10.08 -6.67 14.13
C LEU A 78 9.92 -5.14 14.19
N LYS A 79 10.97 -4.39 13.80
CA LYS A 79 10.89 -2.93 13.73
C LYS A 79 9.95 -2.46 12.61
N LEU A 80 10.01 -3.08 11.43
CA LEU A 80 9.12 -2.78 10.31
C LEU A 80 7.67 -3.11 10.65
N GLY A 81 7.40 -4.29 11.24
CA GLY A 81 6.06 -4.68 11.67
C GLY A 81 5.45 -3.72 12.70
N ARG A 82 6.28 -3.15 13.62
CA ARG A 82 5.81 -2.09 14.54
C ARG A 82 5.41 -0.83 13.79
N ALA A 83 6.22 -0.38 12.82
CA ALA A 83 5.91 0.82 12.03
C ALA A 83 4.65 0.61 11.18
N GLN A 84 4.51 -0.56 10.54
CA GLN A 84 3.32 -0.96 9.80
C GLN A 84 2.08 -0.95 10.68
N GLY A 85 2.13 -1.63 11.84
CA GLY A 85 1.00 -1.69 12.78
C GLY A 85 0.54 -0.31 13.24
N VAL A 86 1.49 0.60 13.47
CA VAL A 86 1.18 1.99 13.85
C VAL A 86 0.49 2.75 12.72
N ALA A 87 0.92 2.59 11.48
CA ALA A 87 0.26 3.20 10.31
C ALA A 87 -1.16 2.63 10.12
N ILE A 88 -1.34 1.31 10.30
CA ILE A 88 -2.65 0.65 10.25
C ILE A 88 -3.58 1.20 11.34
N VAL A 89 -3.12 1.30 12.59
CA VAL A 89 -3.93 1.84 13.71
C VAL A 89 -4.34 3.28 13.43
N ALA A 90 -3.44 4.11 12.88
CA ALA A 90 -3.77 5.48 12.50
C ALA A 90 -4.92 5.55 11.48
N ALA A 91 -4.92 4.66 10.48
CA ALA A 91 -5.99 4.59 9.49
C ALA A 91 -7.30 4.05 10.09
N LEU A 92 -7.24 3.01 10.92
CA LEU A 92 -8.40 2.45 11.61
C LEU A 92 -9.06 3.46 12.54
N GLN A 93 -8.30 4.36 13.15
CA GLN A 93 -8.84 5.47 13.96
C GLN A 93 -9.75 6.43 13.15
N ARG A 94 -9.62 6.43 11.84
CA ARG A 94 -10.48 7.18 10.91
C ARG A 94 -11.45 6.28 10.13
N ASN A 95 -11.63 5.02 10.55
CA ASN A 95 -12.48 4.01 9.91
C ASN A 95 -12.12 3.75 8.44
N ILE A 96 -10.84 3.91 8.08
CA ILE A 96 -10.36 3.64 6.72
C ILE A 96 -10.05 2.16 6.60
N PRO A 97 -10.64 1.44 5.61
CA PRO A 97 -10.34 0.03 5.35
C PRO A 97 -8.90 -0.15 4.86
N ILE A 98 -8.30 -1.28 5.27
CA ILE A 98 -6.89 -1.59 5.03
C ILE A 98 -6.78 -2.74 4.04
N PHE A 99 -5.86 -2.60 3.07
CA PHE A 99 -5.54 -3.61 2.07
C PHE A 99 -4.04 -3.88 2.07
N GLU A 100 -3.65 -5.12 2.30
CA GLU A 100 -2.26 -5.53 2.34
C GLU A 100 -1.86 -6.25 1.05
N TYR A 101 -0.68 -5.91 0.52
CA TYR A 101 -0.14 -6.50 -0.70
C TYR A 101 1.26 -7.03 -0.52
N ALA A 102 1.49 -8.28 -0.95
CA ALA A 102 2.83 -8.85 -0.96
C ALA A 102 3.76 -8.10 -1.93
N PRO A 103 5.06 -7.92 -1.61
CA PRO A 103 6.03 -7.22 -2.47
C PRO A 103 6.05 -7.72 -3.91
N LYS A 104 6.01 -9.04 -4.11
CA LYS A 104 5.95 -9.64 -5.45
C LYS A 104 4.67 -9.27 -6.21
N LYS A 105 3.54 -9.15 -5.52
CA LYS A 105 2.27 -8.75 -6.13
C LYS A 105 2.31 -7.30 -6.59
N ILE A 106 2.89 -6.41 -5.79
CA ILE A 106 3.08 -5.01 -6.15
C ILE A 106 3.91 -4.90 -7.42
N LYS A 107 5.08 -5.55 -7.45
CA LYS A 107 5.95 -5.57 -8.62
C LYS A 107 5.26 -6.14 -9.86
N MET A 108 4.63 -7.29 -9.72
CA MET A 108 3.94 -7.97 -10.82
C MET A 108 2.80 -7.13 -11.40
N SER A 109 2.05 -6.41 -10.56
CA SER A 109 0.94 -5.57 -11.03
C SER A 109 1.38 -4.41 -11.92
N ILE A 110 2.60 -3.91 -11.74
CA ILE A 110 3.15 -2.77 -12.48
C ILE A 110 3.95 -3.23 -13.70
N THR A 111 4.77 -4.25 -13.53
CA THR A 111 5.79 -4.64 -14.52
C THR A 111 5.48 -5.94 -15.26
N GLY A 112 4.48 -6.68 -14.81
CA GLY A 112 4.18 -8.04 -15.30
C GLY A 112 5.13 -9.12 -14.76
N THR A 113 6.17 -8.74 -13.98
CA THR A 113 7.11 -9.68 -13.37
C THR A 113 7.33 -9.36 -11.89
N GLY A 114 7.58 -10.39 -11.06
CA GLY A 114 7.86 -10.20 -9.63
C GLY A 114 9.32 -9.82 -9.31
N GLU A 115 10.20 -9.83 -10.32
CA GLU A 115 11.66 -9.64 -10.16
C GLU A 115 12.15 -8.26 -10.60
N ALA A 116 11.22 -7.34 -10.91
CA ALA A 116 11.57 -6.00 -11.37
C ALA A 116 12.37 -5.20 -10.33
N SER A 117 13.31 -4.39 -10.81
CA SER A 117 14.04 -3.44 -9.96
C SER A 117 13.18 -2.23 -9.61
N LYS A 118 13.57 -1.48 -8.56
CA LYS A 118 12.87 -0.25 -8.17
C LYS A 118 12.90 0.81 -9.26
N GLU A 119 13.98 0.91 -10.00
CA GLU A 119 14.15 1.84 -11.12
C GLU A 119 13.20 1.51 -12.28
N GLN A 120 13.02 0.22 -12.57
CA GLN A 120 12.06 -0.23 -13.57
C GLN A 120 10.63 0.10 -13.17
N ILE A 121 10.28 -0.06 -11.89
CA ILE A 121 8.98 0.32 -11.34
C ILE A 121 8.76 1.83 -11.50
N ALA A 122 9.73 2.65 -11.11
CA ALA A 122 9.67 4.10 -11.23
C ALA A 122 9.44 4.56 -12.69
N LEU A 123 10.19 3.96 -13.62
CA LEU A 123 10.06 4.25 -15.05
C LEU A 123 8.66 3.93 -15.59
N LEU A 124 8.10 2.77 -15.20
CA LEU A 124 6.79 2.34 -15.67
C LEU A 124 5.66 3.16 -15.04
N LEU A 125 5.75 3.51 -13.76
CA LEU A 125 4.79 4.40 -13.13
C LEU A 125 4.69 5.74 -13.86
N GLY A 126 5.82 6.30 -14.31
CA GLY A 126 5.84 7.53 -15.11
C GLY A 126 5.14 7.41 -16.48
N LYS A 127 4.96 6.18 -17.02
CA LYS A 127 4.15 5.94 -18.23
C LYS A 127 2.66 5.83 -17.93
N PHE A 128 2.29 5.37 -16.75
CA PHE A 128 0.90 5.14 -16.38
C PHE A 128 0.22 6.38 -15.81
N MET A 129 0.99 7.27 -15.16
CA MET A 129 0.49 8.50 -14.57
C MET A 129 1.52 9.63 -14.69
N THR A 130 1.07 10.88 -14.54
CA THR A 130 1.98 12.02 -14.47
C THR A 130 2.64 12.03 -13.09
N ILE A 131 3.94 11.79 -13.06
CA ILE A 131 4.76 11.86 -11.84
C ILE A 131 5.59 13.14 -11.88
N PRO A 132 5.51 14.00 -10.86
CA PRO A 132 6.35 15.19 -10.80
C PRO A 132 7.85 14.85 -10.79
N THR A 133 8.65 15.63 -11.50
CA THR A 133 10.13 15.46 -11.55
C THR A 133 10.80 15.71 -10.21
N THR A 134 10.09 16.26 -9.24
CA THR A 134 10.55 16.50 -7.86
C THR A 134 10.63 15.23 -7.01
N ILE A 135 10.03 14.12 -7.46
CA ILE A 135 10.14 12.83 -6.76
C ILE A 135 11.57 12.31 -6.91
N SER A 136 12.28 12.29 -5.81
CA SER A 136 13.72 11.99 -5.79
C SER A 136 14.08 10.74 -4.99
N THR A 137 13.13 10.14 -4.27
CA THR A 137 13.42 9.02 -3.37
C THR A 137 12.70 7.74 -3.79
N LEU A 138 13.37 6.61 -3.62
CA LEU A 138 12.80 5.29 -3.92
C LEU A 138 11.63 4.94 -2.98
N ASP A 139 11.71 5.36 -1.70
CA ASP A 139 10.65 5.11 -0.72
C ASP A 139 9.34 5.82 -1.10
N GLU A 140 9.42 7.01 -1.71
CA GLU A 140 8.27 7.72 -2.24
C GLU A 140 7.66 6.98 -3.44
N THR A 141 8.51 6.48 -4.32
CA THR A 141 8.10 5.68 -5.48
C THR A 141 7.46 4.36 -5.06
N ASP A 142 7.97 3.71 -4.01
CA ASP A 142 7.41 2.47 -3.47
C ASP A 142 5.98 2.72 -2.93
N ALA A 143 5.73 3.83 -2.24
CA ALA A 143 4.38 4.18 -1.79
C ALA A 143 3.41 4.46 -2.96
N ILE A 144 3.89 5.09 -4.03
CA ILE A 144 3.09 5.28 -5.26
C ILE A 144 2.78 3.92 -5.90
N ALA A 145 3.76 3.01 -5.95
CA ALA A 145 3.61 1.66 -6.48
C ALA A 145 2.54 0.85 -5.72
N ILE A 146 2.53 0.95 -4.39
CA ILE A 146 1.54 0.31 -3.53
C ILE A 146 0.13 0.85 -3.83
N ALA A 147 -0.03 2.18 -3.88
CA ALA A 147 -1.30 2.81 -4.20
C ALA A 147 -1.78 2.44 -5.62
N TYR A 148 -0.88 2.38 -6.59
CA TYR A 148 -1.20 1.99 -7.96
C TYR A 148 -1.57 0.50 -8.07
N CYS A 149 -0.86 -0.38 -7.37
CA CYS A 149 -1.22 -1.79 -7.27
C CYS A 149 -2.67 -1.94 -6.76
N HIS A 150 -3.03 -1.19 -5.74
CA HIS A 150 -4.38 -1.20 -5.17
C HIS A 150 -5.43 -0.70 -6.18
N HIS A 151 -5.16 0.40 -6.89
CA HIS A 151 -6.01 0.90 -7.97
C HIS A 151 -6.29 -0.18 -9.03
N LEU A 152 -5.28 -0.94 -9.44
CA LEU A 152 -5.45 -2.01 -10.41
C LEU A 152 -6.33 -3.16 -9.90
N GLN A 153 -6.27 -3.49 -8.59
CA GLN A 153 -7.10 -4.54 -8.00
C GLN A 153 -8.59 -4.13 -7.98
N GLY A 154 -8.90 -2.88 -7.70
CA GLY A 154 -10.28 -2.35 -7.77
C GLY A 154 -10.86 -2.36 -9.19
N ASN A 155 -10.01 -2.37 -10.22
CA ASN A 155 -10.40 -2.43 -11.63
C ASN A 155 -10.46 -3.85 -12.20
N LEU A 156 -9.97 -4.88 -11.48
CA LEU A 156 -10.11 -6.26 -11.93
C LEU A 156 -11.62 -6.60 -11.93
N PRO A 157 -12.15 -7.18 -13.03
CA PRO A 157 -13.47 -7.74 -13.00
C PRO A 157 -13.48 -8.78 -11.87
N THR A 158 -14.41 -8.66 -10.96
CA THR A 158 -14.69 -9.72 -9.98
C THR A 158 -15.08 -10.97 -10.78
N THR A 159 -14.07 -11.78 -11.13
CA THR A 159 -14.30 -13.09 -11.73
C THR A 159 -14.85 -13.97 -10.62
N GLY A 160 -16.13 -14.04 -10.56
CA GLY A 160 -16.81 -14.90 -9.62
C GLY A 160 -18.02 -14.22 -9.06
N ASN A 161 -19.13 -14.58 -9.63
CA ASN A 161 -20.46 -14.36 -9.10
C ASN A 161 -20.64 -15.25 -7.85
N SER A 162 -19.79 -15.09 -6.83
CA SER A 162 -20.03 -15.74 -5.54
C SER A 162 -20.79 -14.76 -4.65
N LYS A 163 -22.08 -14.69 -4.87
CA LYS A 163 -23.05 -14.18 -3.88
C LYS A 163 -23.17 -15.16 -2.70
N CYS A 164 -22.08 -15.77 -2.27
CA CYS A 164 -22.06 -16.53 -1.04
C CYS A 164 -22.02 -15.50 0.10
N LYS A 165 -23.14 -15.27 0.74
CA LYS A 165 -23.25 -14.36 1.89
C LYS A 165 -22.57 -14.94 3.13
N ASP A 166 -22.43 -16.26 3.19
CA ASP A 166 -21.79 -16.98 4.28
C ASP A 166 -21.23 -18.33 3.82
N TRP A 167 -20.62 -19.05 4.72
CA TRP A 167 -20.06 -20.38 4.48
C TRP A 167 -21.13 -21.42 4.11
N GLY A 168 -22.35 -21.29 4.65
CA GLY A 168 -23.48 -22.16 4.32
C GLY A 168 -23.93 -22.01 2.87
N ASP A 169 -23.93 -20.78 2.35
CA ASP A 169 -24.22 -20.50 0.94
C ASP A 169 -23.14 -21.05 0.02
N PHE A 170 -21.86 -20.98 0.45
CA PHE A 170 -20.75 -21.57 -0.30
C PHE A 170 -20.89 -23.08 -0.42
N ILE A 171 -21.22 -23.79 0.67
CA ILE A 171 -21.43 -25.24 0.70
C ILE A 171 -22.57 -25.65 -0.25
N LYS A 172 -23.70 -24.96 -0.21
CA LYS A 172 -24.85 -25.24 -1.09
C LYS A 172 -24.53 -25.08 -2.57
N GLN A 173 -23.68 -24.11 -2.91
CA GLN A 173 -23.30 -23.83 -4.30
C GLN A 173 -22.12 -24.70 -4.79
N ASN A 174 -21.42 -25.38 -3.90
CA ASN A 174 -20.26 -26.21 -4.21
C ASN A 174 -20.30 -27.55 -3.47
N PRO A 175 -21.34 -28.38 -3.68
CA PRO A 175 -21.50 -29.65 -2.96
C PRO A 175 -20.33 -30.61 -3.16
N ASP A 176 -19.68 -30.55 -4.33
CA ASP A 176 -18.56 -31.43 -4.70
C ASP A 176 -17.20 -31.03 -4.05
N LYS A 177 -17.15 -29.88 -3.35
CA LYS A 177 -15.94 -29.38 -2.71
C LYS A 177 -15.92 -29.55 -1.20
N VAL A 178 -16.93 -30.16 -0.64
CA VAL A 178 -17.08 -30.42 0.79
C VAL A 178 -17.06 -31.92 0.98
N LEU A 179 -15.96 -32.42 1.53
CA LEU A 179 -15.82 -33.81 1.98
C LEU A 179 -16.37 -33.96 3.38
#